data_b70ead4a2e0639c6b79a6b1b887cb9f7
#
_entry.id   b70ead4a2e0639c6b79a6b1b887cb9f7
#
_cell.length_a   1.000
_cell.length_b   1.000
_cell.length_c   1.000
_cell.angle_alpha   90.00
_cell.angle_beta   90.00
_cell.angle_gamma   90.00
#
_symmetry.space_group_name_H-M   'P 1'
#
loop_
_entity.id
_entity.type
_entity.pdbx_description
1 polymer ?
#
loop_
_entity_poly.entity_id
_entity_poly.type
_entity_poly.pdbx_seq_one_letter_code
_entity_poly.pdbx_strand_id
1 'polypeptide(L)'
;AKVTLRDHTYRVTELALALLKQTYRDGDLLIPKVLVATLGHDLGKIPRFRATAAHAMGDHPVVSAIKLQECFAGTSIPWFSEVLDAIKGHHRIGKDRLGVILRQADGQARVKEMILSTQEMQEKPLDSWCAGPEVLAIVAPRINRPLKGSKWAAFSLKGVVYVTPDAILEAAKELARQKKVVEMGLIRSTDREDTLRRLVKILGAADLLAMEIGEHF
;
A
#
# COMPACT_ATOMS: atom_id res chain seq x y z
N ALA A 1 8.75 -5.26 -13.60
CA ALA A 1 9.92 -5.05 -12.70
C ALA A 1 9.42 -4.62 -11.30
N LYS A 2 10.07 -5.14 -10.24
CA LYS A 2 9.71 -4.78 -8.85
C LYS A 2 10.27 -3.38 -8.56
N VAL A 3 9.41 -2.41 -8.33
CA VAL A 3 9.83 -1.05 -7.93
C VAL A 3 10.44 -1.11 -6.52
N THR A 4 11.66 -0.60 -6.36
CA THR A 4 12.31 -0.52 -5.05
C THR A 4 11.87 0.73 -4.31
N LEU A 5 12.05 0.75 -2.97
CA LEU A 5 11.80 1.95 -2.17
C LEU A 5 12.64 3.14 -2.66
N ARG A 6 13.89 2.88 -3.07
CA ARG A 6 14.78 3.89 -3.63
C ARG A 6 14.21 4.51 -4.90
N ASP A 7 13.76 3.67 -5.85
CA ASP A 7 13.23 4.14 -7.13
C ASP A 7 11.93 4.93 -6.94
N HIS A 8 11.08 4.49 -6.01
CA HIS A 8 9.89 5.23 -5.58
C HIS A 8 10.26 6.60 -5.02
N THR A 9 11.18 6.65 -4.06
CA THR A 9 11.61 7.91 -3.42
C THR A 9 12.15 8.91 -4.42
N TYR A 10 13.00 8.49 -5.36
CA TYR A 10 13.52 9.38 -6.41
C TYR A 10 12.40 9.88 -7.32
N ARG A 11 11.49 9.01 -7.74
CA ARG A 11 10.33 9.40 -8.57
C ARG A 11 9.44 10.41 -7.88
N VAL A 12 9.16 10.21 -6.59
CA VAL A 12 8.40 11.18 -5.77
C VAL A 12 9.14 12.52 -5.74
N THR A 13 10.46 12.51 -5.57
CA THR A 13 11.28 13.73 -5.54
C THR A 13 11.22 14.49 -6.86
N GLU A 14 11.41 13.81 -7.98
CA GLU A 14 11.32 14.42 -9.32
C GLU A 14 9.95 15.03 -9.57
N LEU A 15 8.87 14.30 -9.26
CA LEU A 15 7.51 14.77 -9.42
C LEU A 15 7.20 15.96 -8.52
N ALA A 16 7.66 15.94 -7.27
CA ALA A 16 7.47 17.04 -6.34
C ALA A 16 8.16 18.32 -6.80
N LEU A 17 9.39 18.22 -7.32
CA LEU A 17 10.11 19.36 -7.89
C LEU A 17 9.43 19.89 -9.14
N ALA A 18 8.90 19.03 -10.00
CA ALA A 18 8.15 19.44 -11.18
C ALA A 18 6.85 20.16 -10.79
N LEU A 19 6.07 19.61 -9.86
CA LEU A 19 4.86 20.22 -9.32
C LEU A 19 5.13 21.58 -8.69
N LEU A 20 6.23 21.69 -7.91
CA LEU A 20 6.64 22.91 -7.27
C LEU A 20 6.84 24.04 -8.29
N LYS A 21 7.62 23.78 -9.34
CA LYS A 21 7.91 24.74 -10.41
C LYS A 21 6.66 25.15 -11.21
N GLN A 22 5.72 24.23 -11.39
CA GLN A 22 4.47 24.50 -12.11
C GLN A 22 3.46 25.32 -11.29
N THR A 23 3.45 25.09 -9.96
CA THR A 23 2.37 25.61 -9.10
C THR A 23 2.73 26.93 -8.43
N TYR A 24 4.00 27.14 -8.09
CA TYR A 24 4.41 28.28 -7.26
C TYR A 24 5.48 29.12 -7.95
N ARG A 25 5.25 30.45 -8.02
CA ARG A 25 6.23 31.41 -8.57
C ARG A 25 7.49 31.51 -7.72
N ASP A 26 7.33 31.35 -6.40
CA ASP A 26 8.40 31.36 -5.39
C ASP A 26 8.91 29.94 -5.05
N GLY A 27 8.68 28.98 -5.96
CA GLY A 27 8.96 27.57 -5.74
C GLY A 27 10.42 27.30 -5.37
N ASP A 28 11.36 28.05 -5.91
CA ASP A 28 12.79 27.84 -5.66
C ASP A 28 13.14 27.95 -4.16
N LEU A 29 12.45 28.79 -3.41
CA LEU A 29 12.64 28.91 -1.96
C LEU A 29 12.19 27.68 -1.17
N LEU A 30 11.30 26.87 -1.75
CA LEU A 30 10.79 25.65 -1.13
C LEU A 30 11.60 24.41 -1.52
N ILE A 31 12.50 24.49 -2.50
CA ILE A 31 13.29 23.34 -2.96
C ILE A 31 13.98 22.59 -1.81
N PRO A 32 14.69 23.22 -0.88
CA PRO A 32 15.34 22.50 0.22
C PRO A 32 14.34 21.73 1.09
N LYS A 33 13.18 22.34 1.39
CA LYS A 33 12.12 21.70 2.18
C LYS A 33 11.53 20.49 1.43
N VAL A 34 11.24 20.65 0.13
CA VAL A 34 10.69 19.59 -0.72
C VAL A 34 11.68 18.44 -0.83
N LEU A 35 12.97 18.69 -1.04
CA LEU A 35 13.98 17.65 -1.11
C LEU A 35 14.05 16.85 0.20
N VAL A 36 14.12 17.52 1.35
CA VAL A 36 14.20 16.82 2.63
C VAL A 36 12.90 16.04 2.92
N ALA A 37 11.74 16.63 2.61
CA ALA A 37 10.46 15.96 2.81
C ALA A 37 10.32 14.71 1.93
N THR A 38 10.62 14.82 0.64
CA THR A 38 10.46 13.70 -0.31
C THR A 38 11.47 12.58 -0.08
N LEU A 39 12.73 12.91 0.20
CA LEU A 39 13.74 11.90 0.52
C LEU A 39 13.49 11.21 1.86
N GLY A 40 12.85 11.91 2.80
CA GLY A 40 12.58 11.43 4.15
C GLY A 40 11.23 10.73 4.35
N HIS A 41 10.22 10.93 3.47
CA HIS A 41 8.82 10.57 3.76
C HIS A 41 8.58 9.08 4.03
N ASP A 42 9.34 8.22 3.41
CA ASP A 42 9.18 6.77 3.46
C ASP A 42 10.31 6.03 4.20
N LEU A 43 11.17 6.72 4.96
CA LEU A 43 12.23 6.10 5.77
C LEU A 43 11.69 5.00 6.69
N GLY A 44 10.49 5.19 7.25
CA GLY A 44 9.82 4.21 8.10
C GLY A 44 9.49 2.88 7.39
N LYS A 45 9.54 2.82 6.05
CA LYS A 45 9.36 1.58 5.30
C LYS A 45 10.62 0.72 5.24
N ILE A 46 11.79 1.25 5.61
CA ILE A 46 13.05 0.50 5.65
C ILE A 46 12.92 -0.62 6.69
N PRO A 47 13.21 -1.90 6.31
CA PRO A 47 12.95 -3.05 7.18
C PRO A 47 13.58 -2.96 8.56
N ARG A 48 14.81 -2.45 8.68
CA ARG A 48 15.51 -2.29 9.95
C ARG A 48 14.81 -1.36 10.94
N PHE A 49 14.01 -0.40 10.46
CA PHE A 49 13.29 0.55 11.29
C PHE A 49 11.92 0.00 11.75
N ARG A 50 11.38 -1.00 11.05
CA ARG A 50 10.12 -1.65 11.44
C ARG A 50 10.22 -2.44 12.75
N ALA A 51 11.40 -2.88 13.12
CA ALA A 51 11.64 -3.60 14.37
C ALA A 51 11.86 -2.68 15.58
N THR A 52 11.80 -1.36 15.40
CA THR A 52 12.03 -0.39 16.49
C THR A 52 10.75 -0.10 17.26
N ALA A 53 10.89 0.30 18.53
CA ALA A 53 9.77 0.74 19.38
C ALA A 53 8.97 1.90 18.74
N ALA A 54 9.63 2.76 17.94
CA ALA A 54 8.97 3.83 17.21
C ALA A 54 7.89 3.33 16.25
N HIS A 55 8.04 2.13 15.67
CA HIS A 55 7.03 1.53 14.78
C HIS A 55 5.81 1.00 15.54
N ALA A 56 5.97 0.61 16.80
CA ALA A 56 4.85 0.26 17.67
C ALA A 56 4.01 1.48 18.08
N MET A 57 4.58 2.68 18.01
CA MET A 57 3.93 3.93 18.37
C MET A 57 3.18 4.62 17.22
N GLY A 58 3.32 4.14 15.97
CA GLY A 58 2.65 4.79 14.83
C GLY A 58 2.95 4.16 13.48
N ASP A 59 2.23 4.66 12.46
CA ASP A 59 2.41 4.28 11.06
C ASP A 59 3.77 4.76 10.51
N HIS A 60 4.18 4.20 9.36
CA HIS A 60 5.47 4.56 8.73
C HIS A 60 5.72 6.06 8.54
N PRO A 61 4.73 6.96 8.35
CA PRO A 61 4.98 8.40 8.28
C PRO A 61 5.56 8.96 9.60
N VAL A 62 5.03 8.50 10.73
CA VAL A 62 5.50 8.90 12.06
C VAL A 62 6.92 8.38 12.28
N VAL A 63 7.18 7.12 11.95
CA VAL A 63 8.53 6.53 12.04
C VAL A 63 9.51 7.26 11.12
N SER A 64 9.08 7.62 9.91
CA SER A 64 9.89 8.41 8.97
C SER A 64 10.30 9.75 9.56
N ALA A 65 9.36 10.48 10.15
CA ALA A 65 9.64 11.77 10.78
C ALA A 65 10.61 11.65 11.96
N ILE A 66 10.44 10.62 12.82
CA ILE A 66 11.34 10.36 13.95
C ILE A 66 12.75 10.06 13.42
N LYS A 67 12.89 9.18 12.44
CA LYS A 67 14.20 8.82 11.87
C LYS A 67 14.87 9.99 11.16
N LEU A 68 14.09 10.81 10.47
CA LEU A 68 14.62 12.04 9.87
C LEU A 68 15.11 13.01 10.95
N GLN A 69 14.36 13.18 12.03
CA GLN A 69 14.75 14.02 13.16
C GLN A 69 16.05 13.53 13.82
N GLU A 70 16.23 12.22 13.97
CA GLU A 70 17.50 11.63 14.44
C GLU A 70 18.66 11.94 13.50
N CYS A 71 18.47 11.89 12.17
CA CYS A 71 19.51 12.21 11.17
C CYS A 71 19.94 13.68 11.23
N PHE A 72 19.06 14.59 11.62
CA PHE A 72 19.34 16.03 11.73
C PHE A 72 19.57 16.48 13.18
N ALA A 73 19.81 15.55 14.10
CA ALA A 73 20.09 15.89 15.50
C ALA A 73 21.33 16.78 15.59
N GLY A 74 21.23 17.86 16.38
CA GLY A 74 22.31 18.85 16.53
C GLY A 74 22.36 19.94 15.43
N THR A 75 21.46 19.90 14.42
CA THR A 75 21.33 20.97 13.43
C THR A 75 20.20 21.94 13.81
N SER A 76 20.38 23.23 13.53
CA SER A 76 19.34 24.25 13.70
C SER A 76 18.84 24.71 12.35
N ILE A 77 17.74 24.11 11.89
CA ILE A 77 17.12 24.44 10.61
C ILE A 77 15.72 25.04 10.92
N PRO A 78 15.50 26.33 10.68
CA PRO A 78 14.26 27.03 11.11
C PRO A 78 12.96 26.40 10.60
N TRP A 79 12.98 25.82 9.40
CA TRP A 79 11.81 25.24 8.74
C TRP A 79 11.69 23.70 8.90
N PHE A 80 12.53 23.09 9.72
CA PHE A 80 12.56 21.62 9.82
C PHE A 80 11.27 21.02 10.41
N SER A 81 10.63 21.71 11.35
CA SER A 81 9.33 21.29 11.88
C SER A 81 8.24 21.17 10.81
N GLU A 82 8.21 22.11 9.85
CA GLU A 82 7.26 22.06 8.73
C GLU A 82 7.46 20.79 7.89
N VAL A 83 8.70 20.37 7.67
CA VAL A 83 9.03 19.14 6.94
C VAL A 83 8.55 17.90 7.70
N LEU A 84 8.79 17.85 9.03
CA LEU A 84 8.35 16.73 9.85
C LEU A 84 6.83 16.61 9.86
N ASP A 85 6.12 17.74 9.92
CA ASP A 85 4.65 17.74 9.92
C ASP A 85 4.10 17.34 8.55
N ALA A 86 4.70 17.79 7.45
CA ALA A 86 4.35 17.35 6.11
C ALA A 86 4.54 15.84 5.94
N ILE A 87 5.64 15.27 6.46
CA ILE A 87 5.89 13.83 6.43
C ILE A 87 4.87 13.06 7.28
N LYS A 88 4.59 13.47 8.51
CA LYS A 88 3.59 12.83 9.37
C LYS A 88 2.19 12.86 8.76
N GLY A 89 1.88 13.92 8.02
CA GLY A 89 0.56 14.18 7.45
C GLY A 89 0.37 13.74 6.00
N HIS A 90 1.38 13.19 5.30
CA HIS A 90 1.31 13.02 3.85
C HIS A 90 0.23 12.04 3.35
N HIS A 91 -0.34 11.21 4.22
CA HIS A 91 -1.52 10.40 3.92
C HIS A 91 -2.85 11.06 4.31
N ARG A 92 -2.81 12.25 4.91
CA ARG A 92 -4.01 12.97 5.35
C ARG A 92 -4.27 14.17 4.44
N ILE A 93 -5.53 14.59 4.40
CA ILE A 93 -5.89 15.80 3.67
C ILE A 93 -5.45 17.01 4.52
N GLY A 94 -4.33 17.62 4.14
CA GLY A 94 -3.81 18.86 4.74
C GLY A 94 -3.89 20.02 3.75
N LYS A 95 -3.80 21.25 4.27
CA LYS A 95 -3.83 22.48 3.48
C LYS A 95 -2.45 23.15 3.35
N ASP A 96 -1.44 22.67 4.07
CA ASP A 96 -0.09 23.19 3.98
C ASP A 96 0.53 22.87 2.61
N ARG A 97 1.30 23.82 2.06
CA ARG A 97 1.87 23.74 0.70
C ARG A 97 2.77 22.51 0.53
N LEU A 98 3.62 22.24 1.51
CA LEU A 98 4.60 21.16 1.45
C LEU A 98 3.93 19.78 1.50
N GLY A 99 2.96 19.60 2.41
CA GLY A 99 2.17 18.36 2.52
C GLY A 99 1.30 18.11 1.29
N VAL A 100 0.76 19.16 0.66
CA VAL A 100 0.00 19.03 -0.60
C VAL A 100 0.91 18.55 -1.73
N ILE A 101 2.08 19.17 -1.92
CA ILE A 101 3.06 18.76 -2.94
C ILE A 101 3.50 17.31 -2.71
N LEU A 102 3.89 16.97 -1.48
CA LEU A 102 4.36 15.62 -1.14
C LEU A 102 3.30 14.56 -1.43
N ARG A 103 2.05 14.79 -1.00
CA ARG A 103 0.94 13.86 -1.23
C ARG A 103 0.62 13.69 -2.72
N GLN A 104 0.59 14.79 -3.48
CA GLN A 104 0.33 14.73 -4.91
C GLN A 104 1.44 13.97 -5.65
N ALA A 105 2.70 14.25 -5.32
CA ALA A 105 3.84 13.58 -5.92
C ALA A 105 3.88 12.08 -5.60
N ASP A 106 3.63 11.68 -4.33
CA ASP A 106 3.53 10.28 -3.92
C ASP A 106 2.40 9.55 -4.67
N GLY A 107 1.21 10.17 -4.75
CA GLY A 107 0.08 9.62 -5.50
C GLY A 107 0.39 9.44 -6.99
N GLN A 108 0.98 10.44 -7.65
CA GLN A 108 1.38 10.34 -9.05
C GLN A 108 2.49 9.31 -9.28
N ALA A 109 3.45 9.19 -8.35
CA ALA A 109 4.50 8.17 -8.42
C ALA A 109 3.89 6.77 -8.39
N ARG A 110 2.96 6.50 -7.48
CA ARG A 110 2.25 5.21 -7.39
C ARG A 110 1.47 4.87 -8.64
N VAL A 111 0.78 5.86 -9.25
CA VAL A 111 0.07 5.64 -10.53
C VAL A 111 1.05 5.27 -11.64
N LYS A 112 2.18 5.99 -11.77
CA LYS A 112 3.21 5.67 -12.77
C LYS A 112 3.82 4.29 -12.53
N GLU A 113 4.07 3.92 -11.29
CA GLU A 113 4.61 2.61 -10.91
C GLU A 113 3.64 1.47 -11.20
N MET A 114 2.35 1.71 -10.97
CA MET A 114 1.31 0.77 -11.34
C MET A 114 1.30 0.55 -12.86
N ILE A 115 1.29 1.63 -13.65
CA ILE A 115 1.34 1.55 -15.11
C ILE A 115 2.58 0.76 -15.58
N LEU A 116 3.77 1.08 -15.05
CA LEU A 116 5.00 0.37 -15.38
C LEU A 116 4.97 -1.11 -14.98
N SER A 117 4.37 -1.42 -13.82
CA SER A 117 4.25 -2.80 -13.36
C SER A 117 3.24 -3.62 -14.17
N THR A 118 2.31 -2.96 -14.83
CA THR A 118 1.25 -3.58 -15.63
C THR A 118 1.56 -3.60 -17.13
N GLN A 119 2.61 -2.93 -17.61
CA GLN A 119 2.96 -2.87 -19.04
C GLN A 119 3.13 -4.23 -19.71
N GLU A 120 3.56 -5.26 -18.96
CA GLU A 120 3.71 -6.64 -19.43
C GLU A 120 2.51 -7.53 -19.08
N MET A 121 1.48 -6.97 -18.44
CA MET A 121 0.30 -7.70 -18.02
C MET A 121 -0.84 -7.51 -19.02
N GLN A 122 -1.59 -8.59 -19.26
CA GLN A 122 -2.79 -8.52 -20.09
C GLN A 122 -4.00 -8.17 -19.22
N GLU A 123 -4.77 -7.17 -19.63
CA GLU A 123 -6.06 -6.91 -18.99
C GLU A 123 -7.03 -8.04 -19.36
N LYS A 124 -7.54 -8.74 -18.35
CA LYS A 124 -8.48 -9.84 -18.51
C LYS A 124 -9.55 -9.80 -17.42
N PRO A 125 -10.81 -10.08 -17.75
CA PRO A 125 -11.87 -10.16 -16.76
C PRO A 125 -11.58 -11.31 -15.76
N LEU A 126 -11.93 -11.09 -14.49
CA LEU A 126 -11.66 -12.00 -13.37
C LEU A 126 -12.06 -13.45 -13.67
N ASP A 127 -13.24 -13.65 -14.24
CA ASP A 127 -13.82 -14.95 -14.51
C ASP A 127 -13.06 -15.78 -15.57
N SER A 128 -12.21 -15.13 -16.38
CA SER A 128 -11.47 -15.80 -17.44
C SER A 128 -10.16 -16.45 -17.00
N TRP A 129 -9.63 -16.07 -15.83
CA TRP A 129 -8.31 -16.51 -15.38
C TRP A 129 -8.27 -16.95 -13.91
N CYS A 130 -9.24 -16.53 -13.09
CA CYS A 130 -9.27 -16.80 -11.66
C CYS A 130 -10.03 -18.11 -11.40
N ALA A 131 -9.34 -19.11 -10.86
CA ALA A 131 -9.97 -20.36 -10.45
C ALA A 131 -9.99 -20.47 -8.92
N GLY A 132 -11.12 -20.92 -8.36
CA GLY A 132 -11.31 -21.07 -6.91
C GLY A 132 -10.22 -21.89 -6.23
N PRO A 133 -9.85 -23.08 -6.72
CA PRO A 133 -8.79 -23.90 -6.14
C PRO A 133 -7.42 -23.17 -6.08
N GLU A 134 -7.10 -22.38 -7.09
CA GLU A 134 -5.83 -21.62 -7.12
C GLU A 134 -5.81 -20.49 -6.08
N VAL A 135 -6.94 -19.82 -5.88
CA VAL A 135 -7.10 -18.81 -4.80
C VAL A 135 -6.91 -19.47 -3.44
N LEU A 136 -7.53 -20.62 -3.20
CA LEU A 136 -7.38 -21.35 -1.94
C LEU A 136 -5.95 -21.87 -1.74
N ALA A 137 -5.26 -22.30 -2.77
CA ALA A 137 -3.86 -22.71 -2.68
C ALA A 137 -2.94 -21.58 -2.16
N ILE A 138 -3.26 -20.32 -2.48
CA ILE A 138 -2.53 -19.14 -1.96
C ILE A 138 -2.93 -18.82 -0.51
N VAL A 139 -4.18 -19.08 -0.13
CA VAL A 139 -4.68 -18.87 1.24
C VAL A 139 -4.19 -19.97 2.20
N ALA A 140 -4.12 -21.21 1.74
CA ALA A 140 -3.83 -22.39 2.55
C ALA A 140 -2.59 -22.25 3.47
N PRO A 141 -1.44 -21.73 3.03
CA PRO A 141 -0.28 -21.54 3.90
C PRO A 141 -0.49 -20.52 5.03
N ARG A 142 -1.57 -19.72 4.97
CA ARG A 142 -1.90 -18.67 5.94
C ARG A 142 -2.93 -19.13 6.98
N ILE A 143 -3.51 -20.32 6.81
CA ILE A 143 -4.51 -20.87 7.74
C ILE A 143 -3.83 -21.14 9.08
N ASN A 144 -4.46 -20.74 10.18
CA ASN A 144 -3.98 -20.87 11.55
C ASN A 144 -2.63 -20.19 11.81
N ARG A 145 -2.26 -19.21 10.98
CA ARG A 145 -1.07 -18.39 11.18
C ARG A 145 -1.48 -16.95 11.46
N PRO A 146 -1.22 -16.42 12.66
CA PRO A 146 -1.52 -15.03 12.96
C PRO A 146 -0.64 -14.10 12.11
N LEU A 147 -1.25 -13.07 11.59
CA LEU A 147 -0.52 -11.93 11.03
C LEU A 147 0.07 -11.07 12.16
N LYS A 148 1.01 -10.18 11.85
CA LYS A 148 1.52 -9.21 12.82
C LYS A 148 0.35 -8.45 13.46
N GLY A 149 0.33 -8.40 14.80
CA GLY A 149 -0.74 -7.74 15.57
C GLY A 149 -1.94 -8.62 15.89
N SER A 150 -1.76 -9.94 15.98
CA SER A 150 -2.80 -10.92 16.41
C SER A 150 -4.04 -10.98 15.51
N LYS A 151 -3.96 -10.48 14.29
CA LYS A 151 -5.04 -10.62 13.29
C LYS A 151 -4.87 -11.90 12.50
N TRP A 152 -5.97 -12.59 12.23
CA TRP A 152 -6.01 -13.81 11.43
C TRP A 152 -6.48 -13.49 10.01
N ALA A 153 -5.75 -13.96 9.01
CA ALA A 153 -6.21 -13.91 7.62
C ALA A 153 -7.16 -15.06 7.31
N ALA A 154 -6.88 -16.23 7.88
CA ALA A 154 -7.69 -17.42 7.80
C ALA A 154 -7.44 -18.32 9.03
N PHE A 155 -8.50 -18.99 9.50
CA PHE A 155 -8.40 -19.99 10.57
C PHE A 155 -9.36 -21.16 10.31
N SER A 156 -9.05 -22.31 10.85
CA SER A 156 -9.92 -23.49 10.76
C SER A 156 -10.59 -23.78 12.10
N LEU A 157 -11.87 -24.09 12.06
CA LEU A 157 -12.65 -24.51 13.20
C LEU A 157 -13.63 -25.61 12.78
N LYS A 158 -13.65 -26.74 13.47
CA LYS A 158 -14.55 -27.88 13.23
C LYS A 158 -14.59 -28.32 11.75
N GLY A 159 -13.44 -28.34 11.07
CA GLY A 159 -13.34 -28.75 9.67
C GLY A 159 -13.71 -27.67 8.63
N VAL A 160 -14.15 -26.49 9.07
CA VAL A 160 -14.45 -25.36 8.20
C VAL A 160 -13.32 -24.34 8.27
N VAL A 161 -12.95 -23.76 7.13
CA VAL A 161 -11.96 -22.68 7.05
C VAL A 161 -12.68 -21.33 6.90
N TYR A 162 -12.44 -20.44 7.84
CA TYR A 162 -12.94 -19.06 7.82
C TYR A 162 -11.85 -18.17 7.27
N VAL A 163 -12.18 -17.39 6.24
CA VAL A 163 -11.23 -16.52 5.54
C VAL A 163 -11.75 -15.09 5.53
N THR A 164 -10.90 -14.13 5.86
CA THR A 164 -11.30 -12.73 5.78
C THR A 164 -11.43 -12.28 4.32
N PRO A 165 -12.35 -11.34 4.01
CA PRO A 165 -12.49 -10.77 2.67
C PRO A 165 -11.17 -10.20 2.12
N ASP A 166 -10.36 -9.57 2.97
CA ASP A 166 -9.06 -9.04 2.57
C ASP A 166 -8.07 -10.14 2.17
N ALA A 167 -8.10 -11.29 2.84
CA ALA A 167 -7.22 -12.40 2.50
C ALA A 167 -7.56 -13.02 1.14
N ILE A 168 -8.85 -13.07 0.78
CA ILE A 168 -9.32 -13.52 -0.55
C ILE A 168 -8.86 -12.54 -1.63
N LEU A 169 -9.04 -11.23 -1.41
CA LEU A 169 -8.61 -10.20 -2.36
C LEU A 169 -7.09 -10.20 -2.56
N GLU A 170 -6.31 -10.34 -1.49
CA GLU A 170 -4.86 -10.41 -1.59
C GLU A 170 -4.39 -11.71 -2.28
N ALA A 171 -5.09 -12.82 -2.08
CA ALA A 171 -4.82 -14.06 -2.81
C ALA A 171 -5.11 -13.90 -4.31
N ALA A 172 -6.24 -13.28 -4.68
CA ALA A 172 -6.57 -12.99 -6.07
C ALA A 172 -5.54 -12.04 -6.72
N LYS A 173 -5.08 -11.01 -6.03
CA LYS A 173 -4.02 -10.11 -6.50
C LYS A 173 -2.69 -10.85 -6.71
N GLU A 174 -2.36 -11.78 -5.82
CA GLU A 174 -1.15 -12.60 -5.97
C GLU A 174 -1.26 -13.53 -7.16
N LEU A 175 -2.40 -14.18 -7.35
CA LEU A 175 -2.68 -15.03 -8.51
C LEU A 175 -2.60 -14.24 -9.83
N ALA A 176 -3.17 -13.01 -9.85
CA ALA A 176 -3.08 -12.11 -10.99
C ALA A 176 -1.62 -11.81 -11.37
N ARG A 177 -0.77 -11.54 -10.36
CA ARG A 177 0.67 -11.31 -10.57
C ARG A 177 1.37 -12.55 -11.14
N GLN A 178 1.07 -13.74 -10.61
CA GLN A 178 1.65 -14.99 -11.09
C GLN A 178 1.27 -15.28 -12.54
N LYS A 179 0.01 -14.99 -12.91
CA LYS A 179 -0.52 -15.18 -14.28
C LYS A 179 -0.20 -14.00 -15.23
N LYS A 180 0.45 -12.96 -14.74
CA LYS A 180 0.73 -11.71 -15.49
C LYS A 180 -0.53 -11.09 -16.09
N VAL A 181 -1.62 -11.07 -15.34
CA VAL A 181 -2.88 -10.46 -15.74
C VAL A 181 -3.24 -9.30 -14.82
N VAL A 182 -4.01 -8.35 -15.35
CA VAL A 182 -4.56 -7.22 -14.62
C VAL A 182 -6.08 -7.30 -14.68
N GLU A 183 -6.71 -7.13 -13.54
CA GLU A 183 -8.15 -6.91 -13.39
C GLU A 183 -8.35 -5.58 -12.66
N MET A 184 -9.04 -4.65 -13.29
CA MET A 184 -9.20 -3.30 -12.74
C MET A 184 -9.95 -3.27 -11.42
N GLY A 185 -10.90 -4.19 -11.21
CA GLY A 185 -11.63 -4.32 -9.95
C GLY A 185 -10.74 -4.72 -8.76
N LEU A 186 -9.62 -5.42 -8.99
CA LEU A 186 -8.64 -5.74 -7.94
C LEU A 186 -7.76 -4.54 -7.55
N ILE A 187 -7.69 -3.52 -8.42
CA ILE A 187 -6.83 -2.34 -8.25
C ILE A 187 -7.61 -1.18 -7.64
N ARG A 188 -8.83 -0.93 -8.12
CA ARG A 188 -9.67 0.19 -7.68
C ARG A 188 -10.35 -0.12 -6.37
N SER A 189 -10.19 0.75 -5.38
CA SER A 189 -10.87 0.61 -4.08
C SER A 189 -12.39 0.74 -4.18
N THR A 190 -12.88 1.49 -5.17
CA THR A 190 -14.33 1.67 -5.44
C THR A 190 -15.02 0.39 -5.85
N ASP A 191 -14.31 -0.53 -6.49
CA ASP A 191 -14.85 -1.74 -7.07
C ASP A 191 -14.66 -2.97 -6.15
N ARG A 192 -14.17 -2.73 -4.93
CA ARG A 192 -13.79 -3.77 -3.97
C ARG A 192 -14.95 -4.73 -3.66
N GLU A 193 -16.13 -4.21 -3.40
CA GLU A 193 -17.28 -5.02 -3.00
C GLU A 193 -17.79 -5.88 -4.17
N ASP A 194 -17.86 -5.33 -5.37
CA ASP A 194 -18.23 -6.07 -6.57
C ASP A 194 -17.21 -7.16 -6.90
N THR A 195 -15.94 -6.85 -6.80
CA THR A 195 -14.86 -7.82 -6.99
C THR A 195 -14.95 -8.97 -5.98
N LEU A 196 -15.26 -8.67 -4.72
CA LEU A 196 -15.49 -9.70 -3.69
C LEU A 196 -16.68 -10.59 -4.04
N ARG A 197 -17.80 -10.02 -4.47
CA ARG A 197 -18.98 -10.79 -4.88
C ARG A 197 -18.65 -11.74 -6.05
N ARG A 198 -17.87 -11.28 -7.01
CA ARG A 198 -17.41 -12.12 -8.14
C ARG A 198 -16.48 -13.24 -7.66
N LEU A 199 -15.53 -12.96 -6.76
CA LEU A 199 -14.67 -14.00 -6.17
C LEU A 199 -15.47 -15.04 -5.39
N VAL A 200 -16.47 -14.61 -4.60
CA VAL A 200 -17.38 -15.54 -3.90
C VAL A 200 -18.14 -16.43 -4.89
N LYS A 201 -18.63 -15.88 -6.00
CA LYS A 201 -19.28 -16.69 -7.06
C LYS A 201 -18.31 -17.72 -7.66
N ILE A 202 -17.06 -17.34 -7.93
CA ILE A 202 -16.02 -18.25 -8.45
C ILE A 202 -15.74 -19.39 -7.46
N LEU A 203 -15.65 -19.07 -6.16
CA LEU A 203 -15.44 -20.07 -5.11
C LEU A 203 -16.67 -20.99 -4.98
N GLY A 204 -17.88 -20.44 -5.04
CA GLY A 204 -19.13 -21.22 -5.01
C GLY A 204 -19.30 -22.14 -6.20
N ALA A 205 -18.97 -21.66 -7.41
CA ALA A 205 -19.01 -22.48 -8.64
C ALA A 205 -18.01 -23.64 -8.61
N ALA A 206 -16.97 -23.54 -7.78
CA ALA A 206 -15.97 -24.60 -7.55
C ALA A 206 -16.31 -25.49 -6.34
N ASP A 207 -17.50 -25.35 -5.74
CA ASP A 207 -17.94 -26.10 -4.54
C ASP A 207 -17.01 -25.93 -3.33
N LEU A 208 -16.46 -24.73 -3.16
CA LEU A 208 -15.49 -24.42 -2.12
C LEU A 208 -16.07 -23.57 -0.97
N LEU A 209 -17.39 -23.28 -1.03
CA LEU A 209 -18.07 -22.55 0.04
C LEU A 209 -18.93 -23.49 0.87
N ALA A 210 -18.84 -23.39 2.18
CA ALA A 210 -19.80 -24.04 3.07
C ALA A 210 -21.14 -23.32 2.94
N MET A 211 -22.21 -24.04 2.55
CA MET A 211 -23.55 -23.52 2.35
C MET A 211 -24.30 -23.34 3.69
N GLU A 212 -23.88 -24.03 4.74
CA GLU A 212 -24.45 -23.94 6.08
C GLU A 212 -23.34 -23.69 7.09
N ILE A 213 -23.44 -22.59 7.81
CA ILE A 213 -22.67 -22.35 9.03
C ILE A 213 -23.60 -22.86 10.14
N GLY A 214 -23.21 -23.99 10.77
CA GLY A 214 -24.04 -24.64 11.78
C GLY A 214 -24.58 -23.68 12.86
N GLU A 215 -25.62 -24.08 13.56
CA GLU A 215 -26.51 -23.30 14.47
C GLU A 215 -25.87 -22.49 15.61
N HIS A 216 -24.62 -22.14 15.54
CA HIS A 216 -23.85 -21.50 16.61
C HIS A 216 -23.18 -20.19 16.19
N PHE A 217 -23.90 -19.36 15.44
CA PHE A 217 -23.56 -17.94 15.28
C PHE A 217 -24.80 -17.07 15.38
#